data_f61335ec12f9d5e7fb09ce6a48617891
#
_entry.id   f61335ec12f9d5e7fb09ce6a48617891
#
_cell.length_a   1.000
_cell.length_b   1.000
_cell.length_c   1.000
_cell.angle_alpha   90.00
_cell.angle_beta   90.00
_cell.angle_gamma   90.00
#
_symmetry.space_group_name_H-M   'P 1'
#
loop_
_entity.id
_entity.type
_entity.pdbx_description
1 polymer ?
#
loop_
_entity_poly.entity_id
_entity_poly.type
_entity_poly.pdbx_seq_one_letter_code
_entity_poly.pdbx_strand_id
1 'polypeptide(L)'
;MKKYNIGIIGYGGFGRFLHYWWNKLEGVQVVAVCDGGLNDEVSGETRHYKKWEELLNDDSIDIVSIATPPAFHVEIACAAMRHNKHVLLEKPIALTNEGALEILRTQQETGMVLTIDHMLRYNPIIEALLKFNNERAFGKLRHVAVTNHAQDESLPAEHWFWDKVISGGIFIEHGVHFFDIVNALTTQQITQVYGSAYNRNEQQQDQVAATVVFNEGLIASHYHSFSGPGYFEQTTIRLTYDLAKIDVEGWMPMKGTIKALVKEDYKEKLLLLPRLKIEDSPPIAELTDVSRPEGWGNPGSESSSGIRSGGVQYKADVMVSGSFEIPQTKSEVYGSCLQRILEDIIVNIENPDHQLSVTADDAYNALKVAISAEESASAGKTGN
;
A
#
# COMPACT_ATOMS: atom_id res chain seq x y z
N MET A 1 -30.12 7.92 -5.57
CA MET A 1 -28.73 8.34 -5.41
C MET A 1 -28.26 8.98 -6.71
N LYS A 2 -27.38 9.99 -6.65
CA LYS A 2 -26.75 10.54 -7.85
C LYS A 2 -25.94 9.42 -8.51
N LYS A 3 -25.98 9.32 -9.83
CA LYS A 3 -25.18 8.35 -10.58
C LYS A 3 -23.90 9.05 -11.04
N TYR A 4 -22.73 8.44 -10.74
CA TYR A 4 -21.44 8.95 -11.17
C TYR A 4 -20.97 8.25 -12.44
N ASN A 5 -20.59 9.03 -13.41
CA ASN A 5 -20.07 8.57 -14.69
C ASN A 5 -18.54 8.60 -14.67
N ILE A 6 -17.93 7.46 -14.95
CA ILE A 6 -16.48 7.27 -14.92
C ILE A 6 -15.95 7.21 -16.35
N GLY A 7 -14.85 7.96 -16.60
CA GLY A 7 -14.00 7.78 -17.76
C GLY A 7 -12.70 7.09 -17.36
N ILE A 8 -12.25 6.05 -18.08
CA ILE A 8 -10.97 5.37 -17.82
C ILE A 8 -9.99 5.72 -18.93
N ILE A 9 -8.83 6.27 -18.57
CA ILE A 9 -7.69 6.54 -19.45
C ILE A 9 -6.61 5.49 -19.18
N GLY A 10 -6.25 4.70 -20.21
CA GLY A 10 -5.45 3.49 -20.10
C GLY A 10 -6.35 2.26 -19.97
N TYR A 11 -6.73 1.65 -21.09
CA TYR A 11 -7.67 0.53 -21.12
C TYR A 11 -6.98 -0.80 -21.49
N GLY A 12 -5.78 -0.99 -20.93
CA GLY A 12 -5.05 -2.26 -20.93
C GLY A 12 -5.67 -3.28 -19.96
N GLY A 13 -4.89 -4.27 -19.53
CA GLY A 13 -5.36 -5.32 -18.61
C GLY A 13 -5.94 -4.75 -17.31
N PHE A 14 -5.26 -3.76 -16.71
CA PHE A 14 -5.71 -3.18 -15.45
C PHE A 14 -6.94 -2.27 -15.64
N GLY A 15 -6.98 -1.42 -16.66
CA GLY A 15 -8.17 -0.60 -16.95
C GLY A 15 -9.44 -1.43 -17.20
N ARG A 16 -9.30 -2.60 -17.86
CA ARG A 16 -10.40 -3.57 -18.02
C ARG A 16 -10.82 -4.19 -16.69
N PHE A 17 -9.87 -4.43 -15.78
CA PHE A 17 -10.15 -4.95 -14.44
C PHE A 17 -10.89 -3.92 -13.57
N LEU A 18 -10.51 -2.64 -13.63
CA LEU A 18 -11.24 -1.52 -13.01
C LEU A 18 -12.67 -1.44 -13.54
N HIS A 19 -12.84 -1.44 -14.87
CA HIS A 19 -14.16 -1.41 -15.51
C HIS A 19 -15.09 -2.54 -15.01
N TYR A 20 -14.58 -3.76 -14.96
CA TYR A 20 -15.32 -4.93 -14.49
C TYR A 20 -15.81 -4.78 -13.05
N TRP A 21 -14.98 -4.28 -12.15
CA TRP A 21 -15.33 -4.15 -10.74
C TRP A 21 -16.22 -2.92 -10.46
N TRP A 22 -15.98 -1.81 -11.13
CA TRP A 22 -16.77 -0.60 -10.90
C TRP A 22 -18.17 -0.67 -11.48
N ASN A 23 -18.39 -1.36 -12.57
CA ASN A 23 -19.74 -1.60 -13.08
C ASN A 23 -20.60 -2.50 -12.15
N LYS A 24 -19.99 -3.08 -11.11
CA LYS A 24 -20.73 -3.81 -10.05
C LYS A 24 -21.11 -2.92 -8.88
N LEU A 25 -20.58 -1.71 -8.82
CA LEU A 25 -20.88 -0.76 -7.75
C LEU A 25 -22.16 0.00 -8.07
N GLU A 26 -23.11 0.00 -7.12
CA GLU A 26 -24.35 0.73 -7.28
C GLU A 26 -24.08 2.24 -7.33
N GLY A 27 -24.76 2.95 -8.23
CA GLY A 27 -24.60 4.40 -8.40
C GLY A 27 -23.38 4.82 -9.23
N VAL A 28 -22.64 3.86 -9.81
CA VAL A 28 -21.48 4.11 -10.68
C VAL A 28 -21.68 3.49 -12.05
N GLN A 29 -21.19 4.14 -13.08
CA GLN A 29 -21.13 3.57 -14.44
C GLN A 29 -19.85 4.02 -15.16
N VAL A 30 -19.12 3.09 -15.74
CA VAL A 30 -18.04 3.41 -16.69
C VAL A 30 -18.71 3.72 -18.05
N VAL A 31 -18.72 5.00 -18.42
CA VAL A 31 -19.37 5.49 -19.65
C VAL A 31 -18.41 5.73 -20.80
N ALA A 32 -17.11 5.83 -20.51
CA ALA A 32 -16.08 6.10 -21.50
C ALA A 32 -14.76 5.43 -21.14
N VAL A 33 -14.01 5.03 -22.16
CA VAL A 33 -12.64 4.55 -22.03
C VAL A 33 -11.78 5.18 -23.10
N CYS A 34 -10.48 5.35 -22.80
CA CYS A 34 -9.50 5.87 -23.74
C CYS A 34 -8.25 4.99 -23.78
N ASP A 35 -7.90 4.53 -24.98
CA ASP A 35 -6.65 3.84 -25.25
C ASP A 35 -6.31 3.93 -26.73
N GLY A 36 -5.13 4.47 -27.04
CA GLY A 36 -4.68 4.66 -28.44
C GLY A 36 -4.34 3.37 -29.18
N GLY A 37 -4.06 2.29 -28.46
CA GLY A 37 -3.71 0.97 -29.01
C GLY A 37 -4.89 0.01 -29.13
N LEU A 38 -6.08 0.40 -28.66
CA LEU A 38 -7.24 -0.48 -28.64
C LEU A 38 -7.82 -0.67 -30.06
N ASN A 39 -7.80 -1.90 -30.54
CA ASN A 39 -8.39 -2.30 -31.84
C ASN A 39 -9.75 -3.01 -31.69
N ASP A 40 -10.10 -3.40 -30.46
CA ASP A 40 -11.33 -4.14 -30.18
C ASP A 40 -12.49 -3.18 -29.90
N GLU A 41 -13.69 -3.55 -30.31
CA GLU A 41 -14.90 -2.85 -29.89
C GLU A 41 -15.08 -3.04 -28.38
N VAL A 42 -15.25 -1.92 -27.68
CA VAL A 42 -15.63 -1.94 -26.26
C VAL A 42 -17.08 -2.40 -26.18
N SER A 43 -17.38 -3.41 -25.38
CA SER A 43 -18.74 -3.97 -25.29
C SER A 43 -19.72 -2.99 -24.67
N GLY A 44 -20.92 -2.90 -25.25
CA GLY A 44 -22.03 -2.13 -24.67
C GLY A 44 -22.09 -0.67 -25.11
N GLU A 45 -22.66 0.18 -24.24
CA GLU A 45 -22.86 1.63 -24.50
C GLU A 45 -21.62 2.50 -24.12
N THR A 46 -20.50 1.89 -23.77
CA THR A 46 -19.28 2.59 -23.36
C THR A 46 -18.59 3.24 -24.57
N ARG A 47 -18.42 4.57 -24.51
CA ARG A 47 -17.76 5.32 -25.58
C ARG A 47 -16.25 5.04 -25.56
N HIS A 48 -15.67 4.93 -26.75
CA HIS A 48 -14.23 4.76 -26.92
C HIS A 48 -13.60 6.00 -27.54
N TYR A 49 -12.60 6.55 -26.85
CA TYR A 49 -11.75 7.65 -27.31
C TYR A 49 -10.35 7.14 -27.62
N LYS A 50 -9.72 7.66 -28.67
CA LYS A 50 -8.32 7.35 -28.99
C LYS A 50 -7.33 8.30 -28.33
N LYS A 51 -7.81 9.49 -27.98
CA LYS A 51 -7.04 10.54 -27.32
C LYS A 51 -7.71 10.91 -26.02
N TRP A 52 -6.91 11.01 -24.95
CA TRP A 52 -7.44 11.33 -23.63
C TRP A 52 -8.00 12.76 -23.56
N GLU A 53 -7.48 13.69 -24.38
CA GLU A 53 -7.99 15.07 -24.48
C GLU A 53 -9.46 15.09 -24.96
N GLU A 54 -9.81 14.18 -25.87
CA GLU A 54 -11.19 14.06 -26.34
C GLU A 54 -12.11 13.53 -25.24
N LEU A 55 -11.64 12.58 -24.41
CA LEU A 55 -12.38 12.07 -23.26
C LEU A 55 -12.59 13.16 -22.22
N LEU A 56 -11.59 14.00 -21.94
CA LEU A 56 -11.69 15.09 -20.97
C LEU A 56 -12.73 16.16 -21.37
N ASN A 57 -12.96 16.35 -22.67
CA ASN A 57 -13.98 17.27 -23.18
C ASN A 57 -15.43 16.71 -23.11
N ASP A 58 -15.62 15.49 -22.63
CA ASP A 58 -16.92 14.90 -22.42
C ASP A 58 -17.52 15.37 -21.09
N ASP A 59 -18.47 16.30 -21.14
CA ASP A 59 -19.13 16.89 -19.96
C ASP A 59 -19.95 15.88 -19.15
N SER A 60 -20.27 14.72 -19.74
CA SER A 60 -21.01 13.68 -19.02
C SER A 60 -20.18 12.88 -18.02
N ILE A 61 -18.84 13.03 -18.02
CA ILE A 61 -17.92 12.33 -17.13
C ILE A 61 -17.71 13.16 -15.87
N ASP A 62 -17.93 12.56 -14.71
CA ASP A 62 -17.71 13.19 -13.40
C ASP A 62 -16.31 12.89 -12.85
N ILE A 63 -15.85 11.65 -12.98
CA ILE A 63 -14.59 11.15 -12.43
C ILE A 63 -13.77 10.51 -13.54
N VAL A 64 -12.48 10.84 -13.60
CA VAL A 64 -11.53 10.20 -14.51
C VAL A 64 -10.60 9.30 -13.72
N SER A 65 -10.53 8.03 -14.11
CA SER A 65 -9.51 7.11 -13.64
C SER A 65 -8.37 7.06 -14.65
N ILE A 66 -7.14 7.22 -14.16
CA ILE A 66 -5.93 7.22 -14.97
C ILE A 66 -5.13 5.95 -14.65
N ALA A 67 -5.12 5.00 -15.58
CA ALA A 67 -4.47 3.70 -15.48
C ALA A 67 -3.41 3.51 -16.58
N THR A 68 -2.74 4.60 -16.93
CA THR A 68 -1.62 4.64 -17.89
C THR A 68 -0.31 4.26 -17.21
N PRO A 69 0.77 4.00 -17.96
CA PRO A 69 2.10 3.94 -17.37
C PRO A 69 2.48 5.24 -16.66
N PRO A 70 3.30 5.17 -15.58
CA PRO A 70 3.58 6.30 -14.67
C PRO A 70 4.10 7.58 -15.35
N ALA A 71 4.85 7.46 -16.44
CA ALA A 71 5.38 8.62 -17.16
C ALA A 71 4.30 9.62 -17.64
N PHE A 72 3.06 9.17 -17.82
CA PHE A 72 1.95 9.99 -18.31
C PHE A 72 1.07 10.57 -17.20
N HIS A 73 1.30 10.19 -15.95
CA HIS A 73 0.42 10.53 -14.83
C HIS A 73 0.27 12.04 -14.60
N VAL A 74 1.38 12.78 -14.58
CA VAL A 74 1.37 14.22 -14.28
C VAL A 74 0.57 15.00 -15.32
N GLU A 75 0.87 14.79 -16.59
CA GLU A 75 0.22 15.51 -17.70
C GLU A 75 -1.29 15.27 -17.68
N ILE A 76 -1.70 13.99 -17.64
CA ILE A 76 -3.11 13.61 -17.73
C ILE A 76 -3.88 14.03 -16.47
N ALA A 77 -3.32 13.82 -15.26
CA ALA A 77 -4.00 14.18 -14.01
C ALA A 77 -4.21 15.70 -13.89
N CYS A 78 -3.19 16.49 -14.21
CA CYS A 78 -3.31 17.95 -14.21
C CYS A 78 -4.32 18.44 -15.26
N ALA A 79 -4.31 17.87 -16.45
CA ALA A 79 -5.28 18.21 -17.49
C ALA A 79 -6.71 17.83 -17.05
N ALA A 80 -6.92 16.65 -16.49
CA ALA A 80 -8.23 16.19 -16.03
C ALA A 80 -8.82 17.14 -14.98
N MET A 81 -8.04 17.52 -13.96
CA MET A 81 -8.48 18.47 -12.94
C MET A 81 -8.81 19.85 -13.52
N ARG A 82 -8.00 20.35 -14.47
CA ARG A 82 -8.28 21.62 -15.19
C ARG A 82 -9.54 21.55 -16.08
N HIS A 83 -9.96 20.34 -16.48
CA HIS A 83 -11.25 20.11 -17.16
C HIS A 83 -12.39 19.82 -16.19
N ASN A 84 -12.24 20.18 -14.91
CA ASN A 84 -13.24 20.00 -13.84
C ASN A 84 -13.62 18.53 -13.64
N LYS A 85 -12.69 17.58 -13.81
CA LYS A 85 -12.90 16.17 -13.51
C LYS A 85 -12.24 15.84 -12.16
N HIS A 86 -12.96 15.12 -11.30
CA HIS A 86 -12.34 14.46 -10.16
C HIS A 86 -11.45 13.31 -10.65
N VAL A 87 -10.39 12.97 -9.91
CA VAL A 87 -9.35 12.05 -10.42
C VAL A 87 -9.09 10.93 -9.42
N LEU A 88 -9.15 9.69 -9.92
CA LEU A 88 -8.50 8.53 -9.32
C LEU A 88 -7.27 8.20 -10.17
N LEU A 89 -6.09 8.44 -9.61
CA LEU A 89 -4.82 8.23 -10.30
C LEU A 89 -4.17 6.95 -9.84
N GLU A 90 -3.73 6.11 -10.79
CA GLU A 90 -2.87 4.98 -10.47
C GLU A 90 -1.56 5.43 -9.79
N LYS A 91 -1.05 4.54 -8.94
CA LYS A 91 0.27 4.72 -8.34
C LYS A 91 1.41 4.48 -9.39
N PRO A 92 2.57 5.08 -9.21
CA PRO A 92 2.90 6.17 -8.29
C PRO A 92 2.24 7.48 -8.70
N ILE A 93 2.10 8.43 -7.78
CA ILE A 93 1.53 9.75 -8.11
C ILE A 93 2.29 10.43 -9.26
N ALA A 94 3.62 10.26 -9.31
CA ALA A 94 4.52 10.78 -10.34
C ALA A 94 5.84 9.99 -10.33
N LEU A 95 6.74 10.27 -11.28
CA LEU A 95 8.11 9.73 -11.30
C LEU A 95 9.12 10.62 -10.56
N THR A 96 8.79 11.89 -10.32
CA THR A 96 9.68 12.88 -9.72
C THR A 96 8.97 13.70 -8.65
N ASN A 97 9.75 14.31 -7.76
CA ASN A 97 9.22 15.23 -6.76
C ASN A 97 8.52 16.44 -7.40
N GLU A 98 9.08 16.98 -8.48
CA GLU A 98 8.54 18.13 -9.21
C GLU A 98 7.18 17.81 -9.81
N GLY A 99 7.04 16.63 -10.43
CA GLY A 99 5.78 16.16 -11.01
C GLY A 99 4.69 15.95 -9.95
N ALA A 100 5.04 15.36 -8.80
CA ALA A 100 4.10 15.21 -7.70
C ALA A 100 3.64 16.58 -7.15
N LEU A 101 4.57 17.51 -6.98
CA LEU A 101 4.25 18.88 -6.54
C LEU A 101 3.40 19.65 -7.56
N GLU A 102 3.54 19.38 -8.85
CA GLU A 102 2.67 19.95 -9.88
C GLU A 102 1.23 19.44 -9.74
N ILE A 103 1.06 18.12 -9.52
CA ILE A 103 -0.26 17.53 -9.27
C ILE A 103 -0.90 18.12 -8.02
N LEU A 104 -0.17 18.21 -6.90
CA LEU A 104 -0.67 18.79 -5.65
C LEU A 104 -1.10 20.25 -5.82
N ARG A 105 -0.31 21.08 -6.53
CA ARG A 105 -0.67 22.47 -6.84
C ARG A 105 -1.93 22.54 -7.70
N THR A 106 -2.00 21.72 -8.75
CA THR A 106 -3.17 21.70 -9.64
C THR A 106 -4.44 21.28 -8.88
N GLN A 107 -4.34 20.32 -7.97
CA GLN A 107 -5.45 19.94 -7.08
C GLN A 107 -5.93 21.14 -6.24
N GLN A 108 -5.00 21.87 -5.63
CA GLN A 108 -5.33 23.07 -4.82
C GLN A 108 -5.95 24.20 -5.66
N GLU A 109 -5.43 24.44 -6.86
CA GLU A 109 -5.91 25.48 -7.78
C GLU A 109 -7.31 25.19 -8.32
N THR A 110 -7.62 23.92 -8.60
CA THR A 110 -8.89 23.53 -9.21
C THR A 110 -9.95 23.14 -8.19
N GLY A 111 -9.55 22.76 -6.97
CA GLY A 111 -10.46 22.23 -5.95
C GLY A 111 -11.05 20.87 -6.28
N MET A 112 -10.52 20.16 -7.29
CA MET A 112 -11.00 18.83 -7.65
C MET A 112 -10.53 17.78 -6.63
N VAL A 113 -11.37 16.78 -6.39
CA VAL A 113 -11.00 15.65 -5.54
C VAL A 113 -10.01 14.78 -6.31
N LEU A 114 -8.89 14.47 -5.65
CA LEU A 114 -7.85 13.59 -6.15
C LEU A 114 -7.49 12.56 -5.07
N THR A 115 -7.45 11.31 -5.45
CA THR A 115 -6.78 10.25 -4.66
C THR A 115 -5.90 9.40 -5.56
N ILE A 116 -4.93 8.72 -4.94
CA ILE A 116 -4.01 7.81 -5.65
C ILE A 116 -4.33 6.38 -5.24
N ASP A 117 -4.27 5.44 -6.20
CA ASP A 117 -4.67 4.06 -5.99
C ASP A 117 -3.68 3.27 -5.09
N HIS A 118 -3.54 3.71 -3.85
CA HIS A 118 -2.95 2.94 -2.76
C HIS A 118 -4.02 2.03 -2.12
N MET A 119 -4.68 1.23 -2.93
CA MET A 119 -5.81 0.40 -2.57
C MET A 119 -5.56 -0.57 -1.42
N LEU A 120 -4.31 -0.92 -1.12
CA LEU A 120 -3.98 -1.81 0.01
C LEU A 120 -4.42 -1.22 1.35
N ARG A 121 -4.57 0.11 1.48
CA ARG A 121 -5.14 0.75 2.67
C ARG A 121 -6.60 0.38 2.93
N TYR A 122 -7.33 -0.07 1.90
CA TYR A 122 -8.72 -0.54 1.99
C TYR A 122 -8.82 -2.06 2.20
N ASN A 123 -7.69 -2.76 2.33
CA ASN A 123 -7.68 -4.17 2.65
C ASN A 123 -8.09 -4.39 4.12
N PRO A 124 -9.02 -5.30 4.44
CA PRO A 124 -9.53 -5.49 5.81
C PRO A 124 -8.46 -5.80 6.86
N ILE A 125 -7.38 -6.50 6.48
CA ILE A 125 -6.25 -6.77 7.39
C ILE A 125 -5.49 -5.46 7.67
N ILE A 126 -5.17 -4.69 6.63
CA ILE A 126 -4.44 -3.42 6.78
C ILE A 126 -5.27 -2.43 7.60
N GLU A 127 -6.57 -2.32 7.36
CA GLU A 127 -7.46 -1.47 8.16
C GLU A 127 -7.47 -1.84 9.64
N ALA A 128 -7.50 -3.14 9.96
CA ALA A 128 -7.39 -3.59 11.35
C ALA A 128 -6.06 -3.18 11.97
N LEU A 129 -4.94 -3.32 11.24
CA LEU A 129 -3.61 -2.91 11.69
C LEU A 129 -3.52 -1.40 11.92
N LEU A 130 -4.08 -0.58 11.03
CA LEU A 130 -4.15 0.87 11.18
C LEU A 130 -4.92 1.26 12.45
N LYS A 131 -6.05 0.60 12.74
CA LYS A 131 -6.83 0.83 13.96
C LYS A 131 -6.03 0.46 15.22
N PHE A 132 -5.38 -0.71 15.25
CA PHE A 132 -4.54 -1.11 16.37
C PHE A 132 -3.40 -0.12 16.62
N ASN A 133 -2.80 0.38 15.54
CA ASN A 133 -1.71 1.35 15.65
C ASN A 133 -2.20 2.69 16.19
N ASN A 134 -3.33 3.21 15.71
CA ASN A 134 -3.93 4.46 16.18
C ASN A 134 -4.32 4.39 17.67
N GLU A 135 -4.79 3.24 18.13
CA GLU A 135 -5.10 2.98 19.54
C GLU A 135 -3.85 2.68 20.38
N ARG A 136 -2.67 2.58 19.77
CA ARG A 136 -1.42 2.13 20.42
C ARG A 136 -1.57 0.81 21.16
N ALA A 137 -2.35 -0.10 20.60
CA ALA A 137 -2.75 -1.36 21.21
C ALA A 137 -1.57 -2.20 21.71
N PHE A 138 -0.46 -2.18 20.99
CA PHE A 138 0.71 -3.02 21.23
C PHE A 138 1.97 -2.22 21.59
N GLY A 139 1.84 -0.97 22.03
CA GLY A 139 2.96 -0.08 22.25
C GLY A 139 3.53 0.49 20.93
N LYS A 140 4.83 0.79 20.89
CA LYS A 140 5.45 1.36 19.69
C LYS A 140 5.72 0.28 18.65
N LEU A 141 5.49 0.62 17.38
CA LEU A 141 6.00 -0.15 16.24
C LEU A 141 7.52 0.06 16.17
N ARG A 142 8.29 -1.03 16.24
CA ARG A 142 9.75 -1.01 16.30
C ARG A 142 10.41 -1.41 15.01
N HIS A 143 9.81 -2.37 14.32
CA HIS A 143 10.36 -2.86 13.08
C HIS A 143 9.24 -3.31 12.14
N VAL A 144 9.43 -3.00 10.86
CA VAL A 144 8.65 -3.57 9.76
C VAL A 144 9.60 -4.21 8.78
N ALA A 145 9.36 -5.45 8.41
CA ALA A 145 10.08 -6.11 7.31
C ALA A 145 9.08 -6.46 6.21
N VAL A 146 9.31 -5.89 5.05
CA VAL A 146 8.58 -6.22 3.81
C VAL A 146 9.50 -7.03 2.92
N THR A 147 9.05 -8.21 2.53
CA THR A 147 9.76 -9.05 1.58
C THR A 147 8.79 -9.44 0.46
N ASN A 148 9.13 -9.04 -0.77
CA ASN A 148 8.34 -9.37 -1.94
C ASN A 148 9.21 -10.11 -2.97
N HIS A 149 8.88 -11.37 -3.19
CA HIS A 149 9.42 -12.20 -4.26
C HIS A 149 8.34 -12.33 -5.33
N ALA A 150 8.37 -11.47 -6.34
CA ALA A 150 7.48 -11.53 -7.47
C ALA A 150 8.10 -12.37 -8.60
N GLN A 151 7.23 -12.94 -9.43
CA GLN A 151 7.63 -13.66 -10.62
C GLN A 151 7.93 -12.69 -11.77
N ASP A 152 8.78 -13.08 -12.71
CA ASP A 152 9.09 -12.31 -13.92
C ASP A 152 8.50 -12.89 -15.21
N GLU A 153 7.83 -14.04 -15.13
CA GLU A 153 7.27 -14.75 -16.28
C GLU A 153 6.29 -13.92 -17.11
N SER A 154 5.58 -12.98 -16.49
CA SER A 154 4.66 -12.05 -17.15
C SER A 154 5.30 -10.71 -17.56
N LEU A 155 6.62 -10.55 -17.36
CA LEU A 155 7.37 -9.31 -17.61
C LEU A 155 8.49 -9.58 -18.65
N PRO A 156 8.17 -9.78 -19.95
CA PRO A 156 9.17 -9.96 -20.97
C PRO A 156 10.14 -8.78 -21.03
N ALA A 157 11.31 -8.96 -21.64
CA ALA A 157 12.38 -7.96 -21.61
C ALA A 157 11.95 -6.59 -22.18
N GLU A 158 11.02 -6.59 -23.12
CA GLU A 158 10.49 -5.39 -23.80
C GLU A 158 9.35 -4.72 -23.01
N HIS A 159 8.95 -5.28 -21.86
CA HIS A 159 7.86 -4.72 -21.08
C HIS A 159 8.27 -3.37 -20.50
N TRP A 160 7.38 -2.37 -20.59
CA TRP A 160 7.61 -0.99 -20.14
C TRP A 160 8.05 -0.89 -18.66
N PHE A 161 7.73 -1.89 -17.84
CA PHE A 161 8.12 -1.97 -16.44
C PHE A 161 9.64 -1.86 -16.24
N TRP A 162 10.43 -2.41 -17.20
CA TRP A 162 11.89 -2.36 -17.13
C TRP A 162 12.49 -1.03 -17.58
N ASP A 163 11.73 -0.23 -18.32
CA ASP A 163 12.16 1.09 -18.75
C ASP A 163 11.95 2.10 -17.61
N LYS A 164 13.04 2.53 -16.98
CA LYS A 164 13.00 3.49 -15.88
C LYS A 164 12.45 4.86 -16.28
N VAL A 165 12.51 5.24 -17.56
CA VAL A 165 11.92 6.49 -18.07
C VAL A 165 10.39 6.41 -18.03
N ILE A 166 9.84 5.21 -18.19
CA ILE A 166 8.39 4.97 -18.19
C ILE A 166 7.88 4.60 -16.81
N SER A 167 8.59 3.71 -16.09
CA SER A 167 8.15 3.13 -14.81
C SER A 167 8.70 3.83 -13.58
N GLY A 168 9.88 4.44 -13.67
CA GLY A 168 10.67 4.90 -12.51
C GLY A 168 11.50 3.81 -11.84
N GLY A 169 11.36 2.53 -12.25
CA GLY A 169 12.01 1.38 -11.63
C GLY A 169 11.25 0.82 -10.43
N ILE A 170 11.76 -0.29 -9.87
CA ILE A 170 11.04 -1.09 -8.85
C ILE A 170 10.69 -0.29 -7.60
N PHE A 171 11.57 0.59 -7.11
CA PHE A 171 11.28 1.40 -5.92
C PHE A 171 10.06 2.30 -6.13
N ILE A 172 9.96 2.94 -7.31
CA ILE A 172 8.92 3.93 -7.63
C ILE A 172 7.65 3.23 -8.12
N GLU A 173 7.76 2.28 -9.07
CA GLU A 173 6.59 1.61 -9.62
C GLU A 173 5.94 0.67 -8.60
N HIS A 174 6.74 -0.15 -7.90
CA HIS A 174 6.22 -1.21 -7.02
C HIS A 174 6.40 -0.90 -5.53
N GLY A 175 7.58 -0.43 -5.11
CA GLY A 175 7.92 -0.19 -3.71
C GLY A 175 6.97 0.79 -3.01
N VAL A 176 6.43 1.77 -3.74
CA VAL A 176 5.50 2.78 -3.21
C VAL A 176 4.27 2.18 -2.51
N HIS A 177 3.77 1.02 -2.93
CA HIS A 177 2.68 0.34 -2.25
C HIS A 177 3.00 0.03 -0.78
N PHE A 178 4.23 -0.40 -0.53
CA PHE A 178 4.67 -0.83 0.79
C PHE A 178 5.25 0.32 1.60
N PHE A 179 5.90 1.30 0.95
CA PHE A 179 6.29 2.54 1.62
C PHE A 179 5.06 3.28 2.14
N ASP A 180 3.98 3.32 1.36
CA ASP A 180 2.70 3.87 1.76
C ASP A 180 2.12 3.19 3.00
N ILE A 181 2.05 1.85 3.01
CA ILE A 181 1.54 1.09 4.17
C ILE A 181 2.38 1.39 5.42
N VAL A 182 3.72 1.39 5.32
CA VAL A 182 4.58 1.66 6.47
C VAL A 182 4.39 3.09 6.96
N ASN A 183 4.31 4.07 6.06
CA ASN A 183 4.05 5.46 6.43
C ASN A 183 2.68 5.62 7.12
N ALA A 184 1.65 4.91 6.66
CA ALA A 184 0.32 4.94 7.28
C ALA A 184 0.29 4.29 8.68
N LEU A 185 1.17 3.32 8.95
CA LEU A 185 1.28 2.65 10.25
C LEU A 185 2.07 3.44 11.29
N THR A 186 2.59 4.63 10.97
CA THR A 186 3.35 5.42 11.94
C THR A 186 3.16 6.92 11.75
N THR A 187 3.26 7.65 12.86
CA THR A 187 3.34 9.12 12.84
C THR A 187 4.79 9.63 12.96
N GLN A 188 5.77 8.72 13.02
CA GLN A 188 7.18 9.07 13.12
C GLN A 188 7.68 9.67 11.81
N GLN A 189 8.64 10.57 11.90
CA GLN A 189 9.24 11.22 10.73
C GLN A 189 10.44 10.43 10.22
N ILE A 190 10.56 10.30 8.92
CA ILE A 190 11.71 9.66 8.26
C ILE A 190 12.94 10.55 8.45
N THR A 191 14.04 9.95 8.86
CA THR A 191 15.32 10.63 9.06
C THR A 191 16.39 10.19 8.07
N GLN A 192 16.34 8.94 7.63
CA GLN A 192 17.33 8.37 6.71
C GLN A 192 16.67 7.30 5.82
N VAL A 193 17.13 7.23 4.57
CA VAL A 193 16.76 6.18 3.62
C VAL A 193 18.02 5.66 2.96
N TYR A 194 18.23 4.35 3.04
CA TYR A 194 19.32 3.65 2.38
C TYR A 194 18.75 2.70 1.35
N GLY A 195 19.24 2.75 0.12
CA GLY A 195 18.85 1.87 -0.96
C GLY A 195 20.02 1.07 -1.51
N SER A 196 19.75 -0.11 -2.03
CA SER A 196 20.63 -0.89 -2.86
C SER A 196 19.85 -1.59 -3.95
N ALA A 197 20.50 -1.81 -5.09
CA ALA A 197 19.87 -2.40 -6.26
C ALA A 197 20.83 -3.31 -7.00
N TYR A 198 20.29 -4.37 -7.60
CA TYR A 198 21.01 -5.28 -8.47
C TYR A 198 20.32 -5.30 -9.85
N ASN A 199 21.13 -5.27 -10.90
CA ASN A 199 20.68 -5.39 -12.26
C ASN A 199 21.13 -6.75 -12.80
N ARG A 200 20.22 -7.59 -13.28
CA ARG A 200 20.58 -8.86 -13.93
C ARG A 200 21.20 -8.66 -15.32
N ASN A 201 20.99 -7.50 -15.91
CA ASN A 201 21.63 -7.04 -17.16
C ASN A 201 21.55 -5.50 -17.25
N GLU A 202 21.99 -4.91 -18.36
CA GLU A 202 22.03 -3.46 -18.55
C GLU A 202 20.65 -2.78 -18.51
N GLN A 203 19.58 -3.49 -18.91
CA GLN A 203 18.24 -2.94 -19.02
C GLN A 203 17.35 -3.27 -17.83
N GLN A 204 17.64 -4.36 -17.09
CA GLN A 204 16.72 -4.91 -16.10
C GLN A 204 17.31 -4.86 -14.70
N GLN A 205 16.85 -3.89 -13.91
CA GLN A 205 17.03 -3.90 -12.46
C GLN A 205 15.94 -4.81 -11.88
N ASP A 206 16.30 -5.96 -11.34
CA ASP A 206 15.34 -6.99 -10.92
C ASP A 206 15.30 -7.24 -9.42
N GLN A 207 16.20 -6.63 -8.65
CA GLN A 207 16.21 -6.72 -7.20
C GLN A 207 16.55 -5.37 -6.58
N VAL A 208 15.79 -4.97 -5.58
CA VAL A 208 16.05 -3.76 -4.80
C VAL A 208 15.83 -4.02 -3.31
N ALA A 209 16.59 -3.32 -2.47
CA ALA A 209 16.38 -3.32 -1.03
C ALA A 209 16.49 -1.89 -0.48
N ALA A 210 15.66 -1.56 0.51
CA ALA A 210 15.74 -0.29 1.21
C ALA A 210 15.64 -0.48 2.72
N THR A 211 16.34 0.38 3.46
CA THR A 211 16.16 0.56 4.90
C THR A 211 15.75 2.00 5.18
N VAL A 212 14.59 2.17 5.81
CA VAL A 212 14.04 3.47 6.19
C VAL A 212 14.12 3.62 7.70
N VAL A 213 14.77 4.67 8.19
CA VAL A 213 14.95 4.95 9.60
C VAL A 213 14.09 6.14 10.00
N PHE A 214 13.36 6.00 11.12
CA PHE A 214 12.46 7.01 11.64
C PHE A 214 12.98 7.59 12.97
N ASN A 215 12.57 8.80 13.29
CA ASN A 215 13.10 9.59 14.41
C ASN A 215 12.84 9.02 15.82
N GLU A 216 11.80 8.19 15.99
CA GLU A 216 11.44 7.59 17.28
C GLU A 216 11.80 6.10 17.39
N GLY A 217 12.66 5.60 16.49
CA GLY A 217 13.27 4.28 16.58
C GLY A 217 12.57 3.18 15.79
N LEU A 218 11.58 3.49 14.94
CA LEU A 218 11.11 2.55 13.92
C LEU A 218 12.19 2.41 12.83
N ILE A 219 12.48 1.18 12.46
CA ILE A 219 13.28 0.82 11.28
C ILE A 219 12.42 -0.05 10.38
N ALA A 220 12.28 0.32 9.10
CA ALA A 220 11.60 -0.49 8.11
C ALA A 220 12.61 -1.02 7.08
N SER A 221 12.57 -2.33 6.84
CA SER A 221 13.39 -3.03 5.85
C SER A 221 12.50 -3.51 4.72
N HIS A 222 12.89 -3.20 3.49
CA HIS A 222 12.17 -3.57 2.28
C HIS A 222 13.08 -4.36 1.34
N TYR A 223 12.58 -5.44 0.79
CA TYR A 223 13.21 -6.18 -0.29
C TYR A 223 12.16 -6.52 -1.34
N HIS A 224 12.45 -6.19 -2.59
CA HIS A 224 11.58 -6.49 -3.73
C HIS A 224 12.38 -7.10 -4.85
N SER A 225 11.93 -8.23 -5.38
CA SER A 225 12.52 -8.89 -6.53
C SER A 225 11.46 -9.30 -7.54
N PHE A 226 11.86 -9.23 -8.81
CA PHE A 226 11.10 -9.71 -9.97
C PHE A 226 12.00 -10.66 -10.76
N SER A 227 12.43 -11.76 -10.10
CA SER A 227 13.46 -12.65 -10.60
C SER A 227 13.19 -14.14 -10.33
N GLY A 228 12.04 -14.45 -9.75
CA GLY A 228 11.67 -15.82 -9.39
C GLY A 228 10.63 -16.44 -10.30
N PRO A 229 10.49 -17.77 -10.31
CA PRO A 229 9.37 -18.45 -10.95
C PRO A 229 8.09 -18.19 -10.16
N GLY A 230 6.93 -18.16 -10.85
CA GLY A 230 5.62 -17.90 -10.25
C GLY A 230 5.24 -18.86 -9.11
N TYR A 231 5.77 -20.07 -9.12
CA TYR A 231 5.58 -21.06 -8.04
C TYR A 231 6.13 -20.61 -6.68
N PHE A 232 7.08 -19.67 -6.66
CA PHE A 232 7.71 -19.15 -5.45
C PHE A 232 7.34 -17.69 -5.17
N GLU A 233 6.32 -17.18 -5.89
CA GLU A 233 5.80 -15.85 -5.60
C GLU A 233 5.32 -15.76 -4.15
N GLN A 234 5.90 -14.86 -3.39
CA GLN A 234 5.57 -14.66 -1.99
C GLN A 234 5.80 -13.22 -1.57
N THR A 235 4.82 -12.66 -0.91
CA THR A 235 4.96 -11.37 -0.21
C THR A 235 4.66 -11.56 1.26
N THR A 236 5.50 -11.00 2.12
CA THR A 236 5.30 -10.98 3.57
C THR A 236 5.51 -9.59 4.13
N ILE A 237 4.66 -9.19 5.08
CA ILE A 237 4.84 -7.97 5.88
C ILE A 237 4.90 -8.40 7.33
N ARG A 238 6.04 -8.23 7.98
CA ARG A 238 6.28 -8.55 9.39
C ARG A 238 6.30 -7.29 10.21
N LEU A 239 5.45 -7.20 11.23
CA LEU A 239 5.40 -6.07 12.14
C LEU A 239 5.84 -6.52 13.53
N THR A 240 6.78 -5.81 14.12
CA THR A 240 7.25 -6.02 15.49
C THR A 240 6.96 -4.77 16.31
N TYR A 241 6.05 -4.92 17.26
CA TYR A 241 5.71 -3.91 18.27
C TYR A 241 6.39 -4.22 19.59
N ASP A 242 6.27 -3.32 20.56
CA ASP A 242 6.71 -3.58 21.93
C ASP A 242 6.05 -4.85 22.53
N LEU A 243 4.77 -5.06 22.22
CA LEU A 243 3.94 -6.11 22.80
C LEU A 243 3.34 -7.08 21.78
N ALA A 244 3.68 -6.98 20.50
CA ALA A 244 3.14 -7.88 19.50
C ALA A 244 4.11 -8.17 18.35
N LYS A 245 3.93 -9.34 17.74
CA LYS A 245 4.46 -9.72 16.43
C LYS A 245 3.30 -10.13 15.55
N ILE A 246 3.24 -9.57 14.36
CA ILE A 246 2.19 -9.84 13.39
C ILE A 246 2.86 -10.12 12.05
N ASP A 247 2.57 -11.26 11.47
CA ASP A 247 3.01 -11.65 10.13
C ASP A 247 1.80 -11.65 9.20
N VAL A 248 1.91 -10.94 8.08
CA VAL A 248 0.87 -10.85 7.04
C VAL A 248 1.41 -11.44 5.75
N GLU A 249 0.62 -12.24 5.05
CA GLU A 249 1.01 -12.93 3.83
C GLU A 249 0.15 -12.50 2.63
N GLY A 250 0.81 -12.38 1.48
CA GLY A 250 0.25 -12.06 0.18
C GLY A 250 0.51 -10.62 -0.25
N TRP A 251 0.76 -10.42 -1.56
CA TRP A 251 0.82 -9.10 -2.16
C TRP A 251 -0.50 -8.35 -1.93
N MET A 252 -1.62 -8.97 -2.24
CA MET A 252 -2.90 -8.64 -1.64
C MET A 252 -2.96 -9.39 -0.30
N PRO A 253 -2.92 -8.71 0.85
CA PRO A 253 -2.97 -9.34 2.16
C PRO A 253 -4.21 -10.22 2.32
N MET A 254 -4.01 -11.54 2.53
CA MET A 254 -5.10 -12.50 2.60
C MET A 254 -5.18 -13.23 3.94
N LYS A 255 -4.06 -13.41 4.60
CA LYS A 255 -3.96 -14.14 5.87
C LYS A 255 -2.75 -13.70 6.66
N GLY A 256 -2.68 -14.16 7.91
CA GLY A 256 -1.52 -13.92 8.74
C GLY A 256 -1.63 -14.57 10.12
N THR A 257 -0.63 -14.28 10.95
CA THR A 257 -0.59 -14.73 12.35
C THR A 257 -0.33 -13.56 13.27
N ILE A 258 -0.79 -13.67 14.49
CA ILE A 258 -0.56 -12.70 15.55
C ILE A 258 -0.10 -13.41 16.81
N LYS A 259 0.90 -12.82 17.48
CA LYS A 259 1.27 -13.12 18.86
C LYS A 259 1.37 -11.82 19.61
N ALA A 260 0.52 -11.61 20.62
CA ALA A 260 0.39 -10.33 21.30
C ALA A 260 0.19 -10.50 22.81
N LEU A 261 0.79 -9.59 23.57
CA LEU A 261 0.56 -9.43 24.99
C LEU A 261 -0.47 -8.32 25.18
N VAL A 262 -1.65 -8.67 25.69
CA VAL A 262 -2.79 -7.76 25.80
C VAL A 262 -3.44 -7.83 27.18
N LYS A 263 -4.22 -6.81 27.51
CA LYS A 263 -5.16 -6.88 28.62
C LYS A 263 -6.34 -7.77 28.25
N GLU A 264 -6.96 -8.41 29.20
CA GLU A 264 -8.09 -9.33 28.96
C GLU A 264 -9.25 -8.64 28.22
N ASP A 265 -9.57 -7.40 28.57
CA ASP A 265 -10.62 -6.59 27.92
C ASP A 265 -10.28 -6.18 26.47
N TYR A 266 -8.99 -6.21 26.08
CA TYR A 266 -8.57 -5.90 24.72
C TYR A 266 -8.69 -7.09 23.75
N LYS A 267 -8.87 -8.28 24.28
CA LYS A 267 -8.93 -9.53 23.49
C LYS A 267 -10.05 -9.50 22.43
N GLU A 268 -11.21 -8.95 22.78
CA GLU A 268 -12.34 -8.80 21.85
C GLU A 268 -12.01 -7.86 20.68
N LYS A 269 -11.18 -6.84 20.89
CA LYS A 269 -10.78 -5.92 19.81
C LYS A 269 -9.90 -6.59 18.74
N LEU A 270 -9.19 -7.66 19.10
CA LEU A 270 -8.42 -8.43 18.13
C LEU A 270 -9.31 -9.07 17.05
N LEU A 271 -10.62 -9.23 17.31
CA LEU A 271 -11.61 -9.73 16.34
C LEU A 271 -11.85 -8.76 15.16
N LEU A 272 -11.24 -7.57 15.16
CA LEU A 272 -11.13 -6.72 13.97
C LEU A 272 -10.34 -7.40 12.85
N LEU A 273 -9.40 -8.32 13.20
CA LEU A 273 -8.73 -9.16 12.20
C LEU A 273 -9.74 -10.15 11.59
N PRO A 274 -9.80 -10.23 10.24
CA PRO A 274 -10.76 -11.09 9.57
C PRO A 274 -10.65 -12.55 10.02
N ARG A 275 -11.75 -13.15 10.45
CA ARG A 275 -11.84 -14.54 10.92
C ARG A 275 -10.70 -14.95 11.87
N LEU A 276 -10.31 -14.07 12.78
CA LEU A 276 -9.30 -14.40 13.78
C LEU A 276 -9.70 -15.65 14.55
N LYS A 277 -8.85 -16.66 14.51
CA LYS A 277 -8.93 -17.86 15.31
C LYS A 277 -7.84 -17.79 16.38
N ILE A 278 -8.25 -17.59 17.62
CA ILE A 278 -7.34 -17.66 18.76
C ILE A 278 -7.03 -19.13 19.03
N GLU A 279 -5.76 -19.48 18.94
CA GLU A 279 -5.26 -20.84 19.13
C GLU A 279 -4.86 -21.09 20.58
N ASP A 280 -4.31 -20.06 21.22
CA ASP A 280 -3.86 -20.10 22.60
C ASP A 280 -3.97 -18.72 23.26
N SER A 281 -4.27 -18.69 24.56
CA SER A 281 -4.40 -17.45 25.32
C SER A 281 -4.08 -17.66 26.82
N PRO A 282 -2.85 -18.11 27.17
CA PRO A 282 -2.48 -18.31 28.55
C PRO A 282 -2.35 -17.00 29.34
N PRO A 283 -2.68 -16.99 30.62
CA PRO A 283 -2.32 -15.90 31.53
C PRO A 283 -0.80 -15.71 31.56
N ILE A 284 -0.34 -14.45 31.56
CA ILE A 284 1.10 -14.16 31.60
C ILE A 284 1.77 -14.76 32.84
N ALA A 285 1.06 -14.84 33.97
CA ALA A 285 1.55 -15.44 35.21
C ALA A 285 1.91 -16.94 35.07
N GLU A 286 1.33 -17.62 34.08
CA GLU A 286 1.58 -19.05 33.80
C GLU A 286 2.68 -19.27 32.76
N LEU A 287 3.17 -18.18 32.10
CA LEU A 287 4.23 -18.29 31.13
C LEU A 287 5.58 -18.47 31.85
N THR A 288 6.14 -19.65 31.72
CA THR A 288 7.54 -19.87 32.12
C THR A 288 8.47 -19.18 31.13
N ASP A 289 9.47 -18.46 31.63
CA ASP A 289 10.50 -17.86 30.79
C ASP A 289 11.44 -18.96 30.23
N VAL A 290 10.97 -19.62 29.16
CA VAL A 290 11.72 -20.68 28.47
C VAL A 290 12.95 -20.15 27.72
N SER A 291 13.21 -18.84 27.73
CA SER A 291 14.33 -18.23 26.99
C SER A 291 15.63 -18.28 27.77
N ARG A 292 15.63 -18.70 29.05
CA ARG A 292 16.82 -18.74 29.89
C ARG A 292 17.28 -20.16 30.14
N PRO A 293 18.53 -20.50 29.77
CA PRO A 293 19.11 -21.77 30.14
C PRO A 293 19.12 -21.95 31.67
N GLU A 294 18.86 -23.16 32.14
CA GLU A 294 19.06 -23.50 33.56
C GLU A 294 20.46 -23.08 34.02
N GLY A 295 20.53 -22.42 35.20
CA GLY A 295 21.80 -21.98 35.76
C GLY A 295 22.29 -20.60 35.35
N TRP A 296 21.63 -19.90 34.40
CA TRP A 296 21.93 -18.49 34.15
C TRP A 296 21.31 -17.64 35.27
N GLY A 297 22.16 -17.35 36.25
CA GLY A 297 21.78 -16.53 37.39
C GLY A 297 21.23 -15.17 36.94
N ASN A 298 20.12 -14.77 37.53
CA ASN A 298 19.53 -13.47 37.31
C ASN A 298 19.89 -12.55 38.47
N PRO A 299 20.98 -11.76 38.39
CA PRO A 299 21.29 -10.81 39.44
C PRO A 299 20.17 -9.75 39.45
N GLY A 300 19.28 -9.81 40.44
CA GLY A 300 18.31 -8.77 40.75
C GLY A 300 16.94 -8.91 40.08
N SER A 301 16.49 -10.10 39.69
CA SER A 301 15.09 -10.28 39.36
C SER A 301 14.29 -10.51 40.63
N GLU A 302 14.01 -9.48 41.35
CA GLU A 302 12.74 -9.44 42.07
C GLU A 302 11.64 -9.56 41.00
N SER A 303 10.68 -10.45 41.24
CA SER A 303 9.52 -10.68 40.39
C SER A 303 8.69 -9.40 40.24
N SER A 304 9.17 -8.48 39.38
CA SER A 304 8.31 -7.38 38.98
C SER A 304 7.34 -7.94 37.95
N SER A 305 6.07 -7.97 38.31
CA SER A 305 4.91 -8.35 37.53
C SER A 305 4.72 -7.47 36.28
N GLY A 306 5.79 -6.96 35.67
CA GLY A 306 5.78 -6.00 34.57
C GLY A 306 6.56 -6.48 33.37
N ILE A 307 5.96 -6.32 32.20
CA ILE A 307 6.59 -6.59 30.91
C ILE A 307 7.43 -5.37 30.54
N ARG A 308 8.74 -5.55 30.32
CA ARG A 308 9.62 -4.47 29.88
C ARG A 308 9.96 -4.64 28.39
N SER A 309 9.65 -3.61 27.60
CA SER A 309 10.02 -3.55 26.19
C SER A 309 10.46 -2.14 25.82
N GLY A 310 11.56 -2.01 25.07
CA GLY A 310 12.09 -0.72 24.63
C GLY A 310 12.38 0.28 25.77
N GLY A 311 12.71 -0.22 26.98
CA GLY A 311 12.93 0.61 28.17
C GLY A 311 11.65 1.05 28.90
N VAL A 312 10.46 0.73 28.35
CA VAL A 312 9.15 1.08 28.90
C VAL A 312 8.56 -0.11 29.64
N GLN A 313 7.88 0.17 30.76
CA GLN A 313 7.16 -0.84 31.55
C GLN A 313 5.71 -0.91 31.07
N TYR A 314 5.25 -2.10 30.71
CA TYR A 314 3.90 -2.38 30.24
C TYR A 314 3.16 -3.30 31.19
N LYS A 315 1.83 -3.28 31.09
CA LYS A 315 0.93 -4.22 31.79
C LYS A 315 0.11 -4.96 30.74
N ALA A 316 0.08 -6.27 30.84
CA ALA A 316 -0.81 -7.14 30.09
C ALA A 316 -1.18 -8.33 30.95
N ASP A 317 -2.31 -8.97 30.66
CA ASP A 317 -2.85 -10.06 31.45
C ASP A 317 -2.64 -11.41 30.79
N VAL A 318 -2.73 -11.44 29.45
CA VAL A 318 -2.67 -12.66 28.65
C VAL A 318 -1.76 -12.50 27.45
N MET A 319 -1.21 -13.62 26.98
CA MET A 319 -0.54 -13.72 25.69
C MET A 319 -1.49 -14.41 24.70
N VAL A 320 -1.92 -13.70 23.67
CA VAL A 320 -2.76 -14.25 22.61
C VAL A 320 -1.88 -14.72 21.45
N SER A 321 -2.11 -15.95 20.99
CA SER A 321 -1.56 -16.47 19.74
C SER A 321 -2.71 -16.91 18.84
N GLY A 322 -2.66 -16.55 17.55
CA GLY A 322 -3.73 -16.91 16.63
C GLY A 322 -3.38 -16.66 15.18
N SER A 323 -4.26 -17.14 14.33
CA SER A 323 -4.20 -16.96 12.86
C SER A 323 -5.48 -16.26 12.38
N PHE A 324 -5.35 -15.52 11.28
CA PHE A 324 -6.47 -14.81 10.67
C PHE A 324 -6.40 -14.91 9.15
N GLU A 325 -7.57 -14.86 8.50
CA GLU A 325 -7.68 -14.98 7.06
C GLU A 325 -8.91 -14.24 6.51
N ILE A 326 -8.81 -13.74 5.29
CA ILE A 326 -9.95 -13.22 4.52
C ILE A 326 -10.55 -14.40 3.75
N PRO A 327 -11.87 -14.68 3.91
CA PRO A 327 -12.48 -15.87 3.31
C PRO A 327 -12.73 -15.75 1.79
N GLN A 328 -12.74 -14.53 1.26
CA GLN A 328 -12.95 -14.26 -0.15
C GLN A 328 -11.72 -14.65 -0.97
N THR A 329 -11.89 -14.79 -2.28
CA THR A 329 -10.77 -14.97 -3.20
C THR A 329 -9.93 -13.70 -3.31
N LYS A 330 -8.64 -13.84 -3.68
CA LYS A 330 -7.73 -12.70 -3.92
C LYS A 330 -8.35 -11.68 -4.90
N SER A 331 -9.01 -12.14 -5.96
CA SER A 331 -9.67 -11.27 -6.94
C SER A 331 -10.84 -10.48 -6.35
N GLU A 332 -11.66 -11.09 -5.51
CA GLU A 332 -12.77 -10.42 -4.83
C GLU A 332 -12.28 -9.38 -3.82
N VAL A 333 -11.24 -9.70 -3.04
CA VAL A 333 -10.63 -8.74 -2.11
C VAL A 333 -10.04 -7.56 -2.86
N TYR A 334 -9.31 -7.82 -3.95
CA TYR A 334 -8.76 -6.78 -4.81
C TYR A 334 -9.87 -5.87 -5.36
N GLY A 335 -10.89 -6.46 -5.98
CA GLY A 335 -12.03 -5.73 -6.51
C GLY A 335 -12.76 -4.91 -5.45
N SER A 336 -12.94 -5.48 -4.25
CA SER A 336 -13.53 -4.74 -3.12
C SER A 336 -12.69 -3.53 -2.70
N CYS A 337 -11.36 -3.65 -2.65
CA CYS A 337 -10.48 -2.51 -2.37
C CYS A 337 -10.64 -1.40 -3.43
N LEU A 338 -10.72 -1.77 -4.72
CA LEU A 338 -10.92 -0.82 -5.82
C LEU A 338 -12.32 -0.17 -5.80
N GLN A 339 -13.33 -0.87 -5.36
CA GLN A 339 -14.66 -0.29 -5.17
C GLN A 339 -14.66 0.71 -4.02
N ARG A 340 -14.06 0.35 -2.90
CA ARG A 340 -14.01 1.18 -1.70
C ARG A 340 -13.21 2.47 -1.87
N ILE A 341 -12.11 2.46 -2.64
CA ILE A 341 -11.40 3.71 -2.95
C ILE A 341 -12.24 4.64 -3.82
N LEU A 342 -13.04 4.10 -4.75
CA LEU A 342 -13.96 4.89 -5.56
C LEU A 342 -15.13 5.43 -4.71
N GLU A 343 -15.67 4.64 -3.80
CA GLU A 343 -16.70 5.09 -2.84
C GLU A 343 -16.16 6.21 -1.95
N ASP A 344 -14.91 6.12 -1.49
CA ASP A 344 -14.25 7.13 -0.66
C ASP A 344 -14.15 8.49 -1.38
N ILE A 345 -13.78 8.47 -2.68
CA ILE A 345 -13.81 9.67 -3.54
C ILE A 345 -15.22 10.24 -3.62
N ILE A 346 -16.22 9.41 -3.91
CA ILE A 346 -17.61 9.85 -4.06
C ILE A 346 -18.12 10.48 -2.76
N VAL A 347 -17.84 9.87 -1.62
CA VAL A 347 -18.21 10.44 -0.32
C VAL A 347 -17.53 11.79 -0.08
N ASN A 348 -16.26 11.96 -0.47
CA ASN A 348 -15.57 13.25 -0.34
C ASN A 348 -16.12 14.31 -1.32
N ILE A 349 -16.54 13.92 -2.53
CA ILE A 349 -17.21 14.83 -3.48
C ILE A 349 -18.56 15.33 -2.92
N GLU A 350 -19.33 14.45 -2.27
CA GLU A 350 -20.64 14.79 -1.70
C GLU A 350 -20.52 15.51 -0.34
N ASN A 351 -19.46 15.24 0.40
CA ASN A 351 -19.17 15.82 1.70
C ASN A 351 -17.69 16.19 1.81
N PRO A 352 -17.33 17.45 1.53
CA PRO A 352 -15.94 17.92 1.60
C PRO A 352 -15.27 17.81 2.99
N ASP A 353 -16.05 17.64 4.06
CA ASP A 353 -15.51 17.41 5.41
C ASP A 353 -15.04 15.96 5.62
N HIS A 354 -15.43 15.04 4.73
CA HIS A 354 -14.96 13.66 4.75
C HIS A 354 -13.46 13.60 4.41
N GLN A 355 -12.69 12.92 5.25
CA GLN A 355 -11.27 12.73 5.03
C GLN A 355 -11.01 11.48 4.20
N LEU A 356 -10.37 11.64 3.06
CA LEU A 356 -9.94 10.50 2.23
C LEU A 356 -8.98 9.60 3.02
N SER A 357 -9.15 8.31 2.91
CA SER A 357 -8.23 7.32 3.51
C SER A 357 -6.85 7.34 2.85
N VAL A 358 -6.78 7.79 1.60
CA VAL A 358 -5.54 8.03 0.85
C VAL A 358 -5.57 9.43 0.28
N THR A 359 -4.68 10.29 0.74
CA THR A 359 -4.51 11.65 0.21
C THR A 359 -3.38 11.69 -0.84
N ALA A 360 -3.36 12.73 -1.66
CA ALA A 360 -2.25 12.96 -2.59
C ALA A 360 -0.93 13.24 -1.83
N ASP A 361 -0.98 13.84 -0.63
CA ASP A 361 0.18 14.01 0.24
C ASP A 361 0.73 12.69 0.76
N ASP A 362 -0.12 11.70 1.08
CA ASP A 362 0.32 10.35 1.46
C ASP A 362 1.10 9.70 0.33
N ALA A 363 0.57 9.76 -0.89
CA ALA A 363 1.23 9.21 -2.07
C ALA A 363 2.54 9.93 -2.39
N TYR A 364 2.59 11.25 -2.23
CA TYR A 364 3.84 12.01 -2.34
C TYR A 364 4.86 11.61 -1.28
N ASN A 365 4.44 11.37 -0.04
CA ASN A 365 5.33 10.90 1.01
C ASN A 365 5.90 9.50 0.69
N ALA A 366 5.10 8.59 0.14
CA ALA A 366 5.58 7.29 -0.32
C ALA A 366 6.57 7.42 -1.49
N LEU A 367 6.28 8.31 -2.46
CA LEU A 367 7.18 8.60 -3.58
C LEU A 367 8.52 9.17 -3.12
N LYS A 368 8.55 10.08 -2.15
CA LYS A 368 9.81 10.62 -1.59
C LYS A 368 10.73 9.51 -1.05
N VAL A 369 10.15 8.52 -0.37
CA VAL A 369 10.92 7.37 0.12
C VAL A 369 11.50 6.58 -1.06
N ALA A 370 10.68 6.31 -2.08
CA ALA A 370 11.09 5.56 -3.26
C ALA A 370 12.22 6.27 -4.03
N ILE A 371 12.11 7.58 -4.24
CA ILE A 371 13.14 8.39 -4.90
C ILE A 371 14.43 8.38 -4.06
N SER A 372 14.33 8.62 -2.74
CA SER A 372 15.51 8.61 -1.87
C SER A 372 16.21 7.25 -1.85
N ALA A 373 15.46 6.14 -1.92
CA ALA A 373 16.02 4.80 -2.01
C ALA A 373 16.75 4.58 -3.35
N GLU A 374 16.17 5.02 -4.46
CA GLU A 374 16.79 4.92 -5.79
C GLU A 374 18.06 5.77 -5.89
N GLU A 375 18.04 7.01 -5.37
CA GLU A 375 19.19 7.90 -5.32
C GLU A 375 20.33 7.29 -4.47
N SER A 376 19.99 6.74 -3.29
CA SER A 376 20.96 6.05 -2.42
C SER A 376 21.56 4.83 -3.10
N ALA A 377 20.75 4.01 -3.78
CA ALA A 377 21.21 2.84 -4.53
C ALA A 377 22.14 3.22 -5.70
N SER A 378 21.86 4.35 -6.34
CA SER A 378 22.66 4.87 -7.46
C SER A 378 23.99 5.46 -6.98
N ALA A 379 24.00 6.16 -5.84
CA ALA A 379 25.22 6.73 -5.24
C ALA A 379 26.18 5.65 -4.71
N GLY A 380 25.66 4.50 -4.26
CA GLY A 380 26.45 3.36 -3.79
C GLY A 380 27.13 2.55 -4.89
N LYS A 381 26.84 2.79 -6.16
CA LYS A 381 27.54 2.22 -7.32
C LYS A 381 28.88 2.95 -7.52
N THR A 382 29.80 2.90 -6.52
CA THR A 382 31.20 3.29 -6.75
C THR A 382 31.80 2.26 -7.68
N GLY A 383 32.31 2.74 -8.84
CA GLY A 383 32.76 1.92 -9.93
C GLY A 383 33.76 0.81 -9.54
N ASN A 384 33.50 -0.35 -10.07
CA ASN A 384 34.51 -1.36 -10.39
C ASN A 384 34.96 -1.20 -11.83
#